data_3042cd08e76dc3ee65ecb6f16232a604
#
_entry.id   3042cd08e76dc3ee65ecb6f16232a604
#
_cell.length_a   1.000
_cell.length_b   1.000
_cell.length_c   1.000
_cell.angle_alpha   90.00
_cell.angle_beta   90.00
_cell.angle_gamma   90.00
#
_symmetry.space_group_name_H-M   'P 1'
#
loop_
_entity.id
_entity.type
_entity.pdbx_description
1 polymer ?
#
loop_
_entity_poly.entity_id
_entity_poly.type
_entity_poly.pdbx_seq_one_letter_code
_entity_poly.pdbx_strand_id
1 'polypeptide(L)'
;LTETTQSTIFIVNPYIKPTLRLGDFSFHAKFFAGYQLLETNTTIKNDEQENNQQDEDEPDYIAKSKVSSDGAFDYGVGLGMRFPIFRNLEKGPIFLSLEMKWSKGGEAEYLNASKEGAIVLSDPADGPVTTTLNPDRSKTDLFNISLGIGF
;
A
#
# COMPACT_ATOMS: atom_id res chain seq x y z
N LEU A 1 -20.25 5.92 18.08
CA LEU A 1 -18.77 6.02 18.00
C LEU A 1 -18.33 5.24 16.78
N THR A 2 -17.82 5.92 15.75
CA THR A 2 -17.34 5.28 14.53
C THR A 2 -15.81 5.34 14.50
N GLU A 3 -15.16 4.17 14.38
CA GLU A 3 -13.72 4.04 14.19
C GLU A 3 -13.43 3.78 12.71
N THR A 4 -12.55 4.55 12.12
CA THR A 4 -12.08 4.36 10.74
C THR A 4 -10.56 4.21 10.74
N THR A 5 -10.08 3.05 10.30
CA THR A 5 -8.66 2.78 10.10
C THR A 5 -8.34 2.76 8.62
N GLN A 6 -7.37 3.57 8.21
CA GLN A 6 -6.88 3.66 6.84
C GLN A 6 -5.39 3.33 6.81
N SER A 7 -5.01 2.35 5.99
CA SER A 7 -3.61 2.01 5.73
C SER A 7 -3.21 2.44 4.32
N THR A 8 -2.09 3.12 4.22
CA THR A 8 -1.50 3.58 2.96
C THR A 8 -0.10 2.98 2.82
N ILE A 9 0.19 2.43 1.65
CA ILE A 9 1.51 1.91 1.32
C ILE A 9 2.11 2.81 0.23
N PHE A 10 3.26 3.39 0.52
CA PHE A 10 4.04 4.17 -0.43
C PHE A 10 5.30 3.39 -0.81
N ILE A 11 5.51 3.14 -2.11
CA ILE A 11 6.60 2.31 -2.62
C ILE A 11 7.47 3.14 -3.57
N VAL A 12 8.78 3.15 -3.31
CA VAL A 12 9.78 3.76 -4.20
C VAL A 12 10.79 2.70 -4.58
N ASN A 13 10.69 2.20 -5.81
CA ASN A 13 11.53 1.13 -6.32
C ASN A 13 12.22 1.53 -7.64
N PRO A 14 13.41 2.16 -7.59
CA PRO A 14 14.25 2.30 -8.78
C PRO A 14 14.58 0.92 -9.35
N TYR A 15 14.69 0.85 -10.67
CA TYR A 15 14.91 -0.42 -11.35
C TYR A 15 15.82 -0.30 -12.57
N ILE A 16 16.46 -1.42 -12.91
CA ILE A 16 17.17 -1.64 -14.16
C ILE A 16 16.38 -2.66 -14.97
N LYS A 17 16.16 -2.36 -16.26
CA LYS A 17 15.33 -3.19 -17.15
C LYS A 17 16.06 -3.49 -18.46
N PRO A 18 17.03 -4.43 -18.48
CA PRO A 18 17.61 -4.91 -19.71
C PRO A 18 16.52 -5.55 -20.58
N THR A 19 16.50 -5.18 -21.86
CA THR A 19 15.49 -5.61 -22.81
C THR A 19 16.15 -6.17 -24.05
N LEU A 20 15.79 -7.41 -24.42
CA LEU A 20 16.18 -8.07 -25.65
C LEU A 20 15.03 -7.98 -26.66
N ARG A 21 15.32 -7.46 -27.84
CA ARG A 21 14.35 -7.37 -28.95
C ARG A 21 14.67 -8.37 -30.03
N LEU A 22 13.67 -9.16 -30.40
CA LEU A 22 13.74 -10.16 -31.47
C LEU A 22 12.61 -9.86 -32.47
N GLY A 23 12.89 -8.98 -33.44
CA GLY A 23 11.86 -8.42 -34.32
C GLY A 23 10.82 -7.62 -33.53
N ASP A 24 9.56 -8.02 -33.64
CA ASP A 24 8.44 -7.38 -32.95
C ASP A 24 8.25 -7.87 -31.52
N PHE A 25 8.93 -8.96 -31.15
CA PHE A 25 8.89 -9.49 -29.81
C PHE A 25 9.96 -8.84 -28.95
N SER A 26 9.64 -8.55 -27.70
CA SER A 26 10.64 -8.12 -26.75
C SER A 26 10.49 -8.87 -25.43
N PHE A 27 11.63 -9.27 -24.89
CA PHE A 27 11.75 -9.89 -23.57
C PHE A 27 12.55 -8.97 -22.68
N HIS A 28 12.16 -8.88 -21.43
CA HIS A 28 12.91 -8.08 -20.46
C HIS A 28 13.02 -8.78 -19.13
N ALA A 29 14.13 -8.56 -18.48
CA ALA A 29 14.28 -8.79 -17.06
C ALA A 29 14.25 -7.43 -16.35
N LYS A 30 13.74 -7.39 -15.13
CA LYS A 30 13.66 -6.20 -14.29
C LYS A 30 14.28 -6.53 -12.95
N PHE A 31 15.24 -5.73 -12.52
CA PHE A 31 15.85 -5.83 -11.21
C PHE A 31 15.55 -4.53 -10.49
N PHE A 32 15.00 -4.62 -9.30
CA PHE A 32 14.64 -3.45 -8.52
C PHE A 32 15.03 -3.63 -7.07
N ALA A 33 15.31 -2.52 -6.42
CA ALA A 33 15.51 -2.43 -5.00
C ALA A 33 15.05 -1.06 -4.52
N GLY A 34 14.38 -0.99 -3.40
CA GLY A 34 13.82 0.25 -2.90
C GLY A 34 13.30 0.14 -1.49
N TYR A 35 12.34 0.98 -1.19
CA TYR A 35 11.79 1.13 0.14
C TYR A 35 10.28 1.26 0.09
N GLN A 36 9.61 0.58 1.01
CA GLN A 36 8.16 0.65 1.21
C GLN A 36 7.91 1.34 2.54
N LEU A 37 7.05 2.34 2.53
CA LEU A 37 6.53 3.00 3.72
C LEU A 37 5.10 2.57 3.93
N LEU A 38 4.81 2.01 5.09
CA LEU A 38 3.47 1.67 5.54
C LEU A 38 3.03 2.72 6.57
N GLU A 39 1.93 3.39 6.30
CA GLU A 39 1.34 4.36 7.20
C GLU A 39 -0.08 3.92 7.55
N THR A 40 -0.37 3.81 8.84
CA THR A 40 -1.71 3.51 9.34
C THR A 40 -2.22 4.68 10.16
N ASN A 41 -3.36 5.23 9.76
CA ASN A 41 -4.06 6.30 10.44
C ASN A 41 -5.38 5.78 10.99
N THR A 42 -5.66 6.05 12.26
CA THR A 42 -6.95 5.76 12.87
C THR A 42 -7.64 7.07 13.26
N THR A 43 -8.90 7.18 12.87
CA THR A 43 -9.77 8.32 13.20
C THR A 43 -10.96 7.81 13.99
N ILE A 44 -11.21 8.39 15.16
CA ILE A 44 -12.36 8.09 16.00
C ILE A 44 -13.31 9.29 15.96
N LYS A 45 -14.56 9.07 15.53
CA LYS A 45 -15.64 10.07 15.48
C LYS A 45 -16.69 9.74 16.51
N ASN A 46 -17.29 10.78 17.11
CA ASN A 46 -18.48 10.62 17.96
C ASN A 46 -19.75 10.83 17.13
N ASP A 47 -20.55 9.78 16.97
CA ASP A 47 -21.80 9.82 16.20
C ASP A 47 -22.98 10.41 17.01
N GLU A 48 -22.78 10.80 18.30
CA GLU A 48 -23.87 11.21 19.18
C GLU A 48 -24.25 12.70 19.08
N GLN A 49 -23.54 13.51 18.28
CA GLN A 49 -23.79 14.95 18.19
C GLN A 49 -24.51 15.43 16.91
N GLU A 50 -25.23 14.57 16.18
CA GLU A 50 -26.00 15.03 15.02
C GLU A 50 -27.20 15.95 15.33
N ASN A 51 -27.49 16.28 16.59
CA ASN A 51 -28.77 16.95 16.95
C ASN A 51 -28.68 18.35 17.58
N ASN A 52 -27.54 19.03 17.68
CA ASN A 52 -27.53 20.42 18.16
C ASN A 52 -26.57 21.33 17.38
N GLN A 53 -27.17 22.09 16.45
CA GLN A 53 -26.87 23.45 16.00
C GLN A 53 -25.42 23.94 15.98
N GLN A 54 -24.92 24.12 14.72
CA GLN A 54 -24.17 25.28 14.24
C GLN A 54 -22.97 25.75 15.08
N ASP A 55 -21.81 25.14 14.75
CA ASP A 55 -20.60 25.92 14.48
C ASP A 55 -19.83 25.16 13.38
N GLU A 56 -19.73 25.77 12.19
CA GLU A 56 -19.34 25.14 10.92
C GLU A 56 -17.83 24.90 10.74
N ASP A 57 -16.98 25.08 11.76
CA ASP A 57 -15.53 25.15 11.54
C ASP A 57 -14.65 24.16 12.32
N GLU A 58 -15.19 23.28 13.14
CA GLU A 58 -14.37 22.23 13.76
C GLU A 58 -14.87 20.83 13.41
N PRO A 59 -14.05 19.98 12.73
CA PRO A 59 -14.42 18.59 12.52
C PRO A 59 -14.46 17.86 13.86
N ASP A 60 -15.60 17.23 14.18
CA ASP A 60 -15.91 16.47 15.40
C ASP A 60 -15.05 15.19 15.53
N TYR A 61 -13.74 15.35 15.58
CA TYR A 61 -12.82 14.25 15.85
C TYR A 61 -12.50 14.19 17.33
N ILE A 62 -12.88 13.11 18.01
CA ILE A 62 -12.47 12.86 19.40
C ILE A 62 -10.96 12.60 19.47
N ALA A 63 -10.43 11.88 18.48
CA ALA A 63 -9.01 11.64 18.34
C ALA A 63 -8.64 11.33 16.89
N LYS A 64 -7.64 12.01 16.37
CA LYS A 64 -6.94 11.66 15.14
C LYS A 64 -5.52 11.28 15.54
N SER A 65 -5.21 10.00 15.48
CA SER A 65 -3.89 9.50 15.82
C SER A 65 -3.24 8.89 14.58
N LYS A 66 -2.02 9.34 14.28
CA LYS A 66 -1.12 8.60 13.38
C LYS A 66 -0.62 7.40 14.19
N VAL A 67 -1.17 6.25 13.90
CA VAL A 67 -1.02 5.06 14.74
C VAL A 67 0.33 4.40 14.56
N SER A 68 0.81 4.32 13.32
CA SER A 68 2.09 3.69 13.01
C SER A 68 2.61 4.17 11.66
N SER A 69 3.92 4.37 11.58
CA SER A 69 4.62 4.57 10.32
C SER A 69 5.86 3.70 10.40
N ASP A 70 5.89 2.67 9.60
CA ASP A 70 7.05 1.78 9.51
C ASP A 70 7.47 1.60 8.06
N GLY A 71 8.72 1.23 7.86
CA GLY A 71 9.26 1.08 6.53
C GLY A 71 10.13 -0.15 6.41
N ALA A 72 10.02 -0.79 5.26
CA ALA A 72 10.78 -1.97 4.93
C ALA A 72 11.54 -1.80 3.62
N PHE A 73 12.75 -2.34 3.59
CA PHE A 73 13.51 -2.47 2.36
C PHE A 73 12.86 -3.56 1.48
N ASP A 74 12.72 -3.28 0.18
CA ASP A 74 12.12 -4.16 -0.81
C ASP A 74 13.07 -4.34 -1.99
N TYR A 75 13.25 -5.58 -2.44
CA TYR A 75 14.03 -5.88 -3.63
C TYR A 75 13.43 -7.08 -4.36
N GLY A 76 13.72 -7.17 -5.64
CA GLY A 76 13.17 -8.29 -6.39
C GLY A 76 13.56 -8.30 -7.86
N VAL A 77 12.94 -9.26 -8.53
CA VAL A 77 13.13 -9.49 -9.96
C VAL A 77 11.79 -9.58 -10.66
N GLY A 78 11.78 -9.16 -11.93
CA GLY A 78 10.65 -9.33 -12.82
C GLY A 78 11.11 -9.92 -14.14
N LEU A 79 10.23 -10.68 -14.77
CA LEU A 79 10.39 -11.14 -16.13
C LEU A 79 9.16 -10.75 -16.92
N GLY A 80 9.37 -10.24 -18.13
CA GLY A 80 8.25 -9.83 -18.95
C GLY A 80 8.52 -10.03 -20.43
N MET A 81 7.43 -10.13 -21.16
CA MET A 81 7.43 -10.21 -22.61
C MET A 81 6.40 -9.23 -23.17
N ARG A 82 6.70 -8.75 -24.37
CA ARG A 82 5.79 -7.94 -25.16
C ARG A 82 5.75 -8.48 -26.56
N PHE A 83 4.56 -8.68 -27.11
CA PHE A 83 4.37 -9.20 -28.45
C PHE A 83 3.20 -8.49 -29.15
N PRO A 84 3.26 -8.34 -30.48
CA PRO A 84 2.22 -7.70 -31.25
C PRO A 84 1.02 -8.64 -31.36
N ILE A 85 -0.18 -8.11 -31.11
CA ILE A 85 -1.45 -8.82 -31.32
C ILE A 85 -2.16 -8.35 -32.59
N PHE A 86 -2.02 -7.07 -32.93
CA PHE A 86 -2.56 -6.51 -34.17
C PHE A 86 -1.55 -5.57 -34.79
N ARG A 87 -1.45 -5.60 -36.11
CA ARG A 87 -0.71 -4.64 -36.93
C ARG A 87 -1.72 -3.79 -37.71
N ASN A 88 -1.91 -2.58 -37.27
CA ASN A 88 -2.66 -1.60 -38.04
C ASN A 88 -1.65 -0.71 -38.78
N LEU A 89 -1.75 -0.67 -40.12
CA LEU A 89 -0.82 0.08 -40.97
C LEU A 89 -0.90 1.60 -40.78
N GLU A 90 -2.03 2.10 -40.27
CA GLU A 90 -2.23 3.54 -40.08
C GLU A 90 -1.90 4.03 -38.64
N LYS A 91 -2.10 3.19 -37.63
CA LYS A 91 -1.95 3.59 -36.21
C LYS A 91 -0.80 2.92 -35.48
N GLY A 92 -0.07 2.04 -36.17
CA GLY A 92 1.00 1.25 -35.57
C GLY A 92 0.51 -0.07 -34.92
N PRO A 93 1.44 -0.89 -34.43
CA PRO A 93 1.12 -2.20 -33.86
C PRO A 93 0.55 -2.05 -32.44
N ILE A 94 -0.49 -2.83 -32.16
CA ILE A 94 -0.99 -3.01 -30.79
C ILE A 94 -0.24 -4.17 -30.16
N PHE A 95 0.28 -3.96 -28.97
CA PHE A 95 1.08 -4.93 -28.24
C PHE A 95 0.35 -5.44 -27.00
N LEU A 96 0.51 -6.71 -26.70
CA LEU A 96 0.21 -7.29 -25.41
C LEU A 96 1.50 -7.44 -24.63
N SER A 97 1.48 -7.06 -23.37
CA SER A 97 2.60 -7.22 -22.44
C SER A 97 2.17 -8.06 -21.25
N LEU A 98 3.00 -9.03 -20.90
CA LEU A 98 2.87 -9.85 -19.71
C LEU A 98 4.12 -9.65 -18.86
N GLU A 99 3.97 -9.33 -17.59
CA GLU A 99 5.08 -9.20 -16.64
C GLU A 99 4.75 -9.97 -15.36
N MET A 100 5.67 -10.81 -14.93
CA MET A 100 5.67 -11.47 -13.62
C MET A 100 6.74 -10.83 -12.76
N LYS A 101 6.38 -10.42 -11.57
CA LYS A 101 7.26 -9.76 -10.61
C LYS A 101 7.23 -10.53 -9.29
N TRP A 102 8.39 -10.83 -8.77
CA TRP A 102 8.57 -11.35 -7.42
C TRP A 102 9.43 -10.37 -6.63
N SER A 103 8.94 -9.98 -5.46
CA SER A 103 9.65 -9.11 -4.52
C SER A 103 9.76 -9.77 -3.16
N LYS A 104 10.88 -9.53 -2.53
CA LYS A 104 11.14 -9.89 -1.15
C LYS A 104 11.34 -8.61 -0.37
N GLY A 105 10.50 -8.42 0.63
CA GLY A 105 10.57 -7.27 1.51
C GLY A 105 11.05 -7.63 2.91
N GLY A 106 11.43 -6.62 3.67
CA GLY A 106 11.69 -6.73 5.09
C GLY A 106 10.42 -6.98 5.90
N GLU A 107 10.58 -7.10 7.19
CA GLU A 107 9.44 -7.10 8.11
C GLU A 107 8.97 -5.66 8.31
N ALA A 108 7.67 -5.44 8.22
CA ALA A 108 7.03 -4.18 8.54
C ALA A 108 6.04 -4.38 9.69
N GLU A 109 5.99 -3.39 10.57
CA GLU A 109 5.02 -3.33 11.66
C GLU A 109 3.74 -2.65 11.15
N TYR A 110 2.61 -3.24 11.46
CA TYR A 110 1.30 -2.67 11.14
C TYR A 110 0.32 -2.91 12.28
N LEU A 111 -0.62 -1.99 12.44
CA LEU A 111 -1.68 -2.18 13.42
C LEU A 111 -2.84 -2.94 12.78
N ASN A 112 -3.11 -4.14 13.29
CA ASN A 112 -4.29 -4.90 12.94
C ASN A 112 -5.40 -4.64 13.96
N ALA A 113 -6.21 -3.62 13.69
CA ALA A 113 -7.28 -3.20 14.60
C ALA A 113 -8.32 -4.30 14.91
N SER A 114 -8.42 -5.33 14.03
CA SER A 114 -9.32 -6.46 14.26
C SER A 114 -8.76 -7.50 15.25
N LYS A 115 -7.50 -7.37 15.66
CA LYS A 115 -6.87 -8.28 16.60
C LYS A 115 -7.16 -7.85 18.03
N GLU A 116 -7.63 -8.76 18.85
CA GLU A 116 -7.86 -8.53 20.26
C GLU A 116 -6.57 -8.07 20.95
N GLY A 117 -6.65 -6.95 21.68
CA GLY A 117 -5.50 -6.34 22.35
C GLY A 117 -4.56 -5.53 21.44
N ALA A 118 -4.88 -5.32 20.16
CA ALA A 118 -4.10 -4.44 19.28
C ALA A 118 -4.12 -2.98 19.77
N ILE A 119 -5.24 -2.56 20.32
CA ILE A 119 -5.44 -1.25 20.96
C ILE A 119 -5.91 -1.50 22.39
N VAL A 120 -5.15 -1.02 23.37
CA VAL A 120 -5.48 -1.12 24.78
C VAL A 120 -5.63 0.30 25.34
N LEU A 121 -6.83 0.60 25.85
CA LEU A 121 -7.10 1.84 26.58
C LEU A 121 -6.90 1.60 28.08
N SER A 122 -6.23 2.52 28.75
CA SER A 122 -6.14 2.47 30.22
C SER A 122 -7.49 2.77 30.85
N ASP A 123 -7.72 2.22 32.05
CA ASP A 123 -8.94 2.53 32.81
C ASP A 123 -8.94 4.04 33.19
N PRO A 124 -10.05 4.76 32.93
CA PRO A 124 -10.19 6.17 33.35
C PRO A 124 -10.07 6.37 34.85
N ALA A 125 -10.28 5.33 35.67
CA ALA A 125 -10.14 5.39 37.14
C ALA A 125 -8.67 5.56 37.57
N ASP A 126 -7.71 5.21 36.74
CA ASP A 126 -6.27 5.28 37.05
C ASP A 126 -5.59 6.59 36.60
N GLY A 127 -6.34 7.52 36.02
CA GLY A 127 -5.80 8.83 35.58
C GLY A 127 -6.17 9.15 34.12
N PRO A 128 -5.39 9.99 33.43
CA PRO A 128 -5.67 10.34 32.06
C PRO A 128 -5.60 9.08 31.16
N VAL A 129 -6.62 8.91 30.29
CA VAL A 129 -6.69 7.77 29.40
C VAL A 129 -5.48 7.75 28.48
N THR A 130 -4.69 6.68 28.56
CA THR A 130 -3.56 6.43 27.68
C THR A 130 -3.89 5.28 26.72
N THR A 131 -3.48 5.41 25.47
CA THR A 131 -3.66 4.37 24.45
C THR A 131 -2.35 3.65 24.25
N THR A 132 -2.35 2.33 24.45
CA THR A 132 -1.23 1.46 24.12
C THR A 132 -1.52 0.72 22.84
N LEU A 133 -0.61 0.79 21.88
CA LEU A 133 -0.71 0.17 20.57
C LEU A 133 0.25 -1.03 20.51
N ASN A 134 -0.27 -2.19 20.15
CA ASN A 134 0.49 -3.42 19.99
C ASN A 134 0.51 -3.81 18.50
N PRO A 135 1.52 -3.34 17.73
CA PRO A 135 1.61 -3.67 16.31
C PRO A 135 1.99 -5.13 16.07
N ASP A 136 1.48 -5.67 14.98
CA ASP A 136 1.91 -6.95 14.43
C ASP A 136 3.05 -6.74 13.42
N ARG A 137 3.82 -7.81 13.17
CA ARG A 137 4.88 -7.83 12.15
C ARG A 137 4.53 -8.79 11.03
N SER A 138 4.74 -8.36 9.80
CA SER A 138 4.58 -9.21 8.63
C SER A 138 5.70 -8.99 7.63
N LYS A 139 6.04 -10.06 6.91
CA LYS A 139 6.93 -9.96 5.75
C LYS A 139 6.18 -9.36 4.58
N THR A 140 6.84 -8.48 3.85
CA THR A 140 6.28 -7.81 2.68
C THR A 140 6.64 -8.51 1.37
N ASP A 141 6.71 -9.86 1.39
CA ASP A 141 6.95 -10.66 0.19
C ASP A 141 5.73 -10.58 -0.72
N LEU A 142 5.95 -10.31 -2.01
CA LEU A 142 4.88 -10.13 -2.99
C LEU A 142 5.20 -10.85 -4.29
N PHE A 143 4.21 -11.56 -4.82
CA PHE A 143 4.20 -12.04 -6.20
C PHE A 143 3.08 -11.35 -6.98
N ASN A 144 3.41 -10.77 -8.12
CA ASN A 144 2.47 -10.04 -8.95
C ASN A 144 2.57 -10.51 -10.40
N ILE A 145 1.41 -10.65 -11.05
CA ILE A 145 1.30 -10.86 -12.50
C ILE A 145 0.53 -9.68 -13.06
N SER A 146 1.10 -9.02 -14.05
CA SER A 146 0.47 -7.88 -14.73
C SER A 146 0.31 -8.15 -16.21
N LEU A 147 -0.86 -7.79 -16.74
CA LEU A 147 -1.19 -7.82 -18.14
C LEU A 147 -1.46 -6.39 -18.60
N GLY A 148 -0.88 -6.01 -19.73
CA GLY A 148 -1.04 -4.65 -20.27
C GLY A 148 -1.21 -4.65 -21.77
N ILE A 149 -1.93 -3.67 -22.28
CA ILE A 149 -2.07 -3.39 -23.72
C ILE A 149 -1.39 -2.04 -23.98
N GLY A 150 -0.60 -1.97 -25.05
CA GLY A 150 0.09 -0.76 -25.46
C GLY A 150 0.01 -0.57 -26.97
N PHE A 151 0.13 0.66 -27.40
CA PHE A 151 0.12 1.09 -28.80
C PHE A 151 1.19 2.13 -29.06
#